data_6210a18845e18876df8ee78f9f659d6d
#
_entry.id   6210a18845e18876df8ee78f9f659d6d
#
_cell.length_a   1.000
_cell.length_b   1.000
_cell.length_c   1.000
_cell.angle_alpha   90.00
_cell.angle_beta   90.00
_cell.angle_gamma   90.00
#
_symmetry.space_group_name_H-M   'P 1'
#
loop_
_entity.id
_entity.type
_entity.pdbx_description
1 polymer ?
#
loop_
_entity_poly.entity_id
_entity_poly.type
_entity_poly.pdbx_seq_one_letter_code
_entity_poly.pdbx_strand_id
1 'polypeptide(L)'
;YHWCYEGEEVELLAAPVGEEYLVYAIHKPEEQSVCMTPGCYRGKNQARRAAVRIPLRVCYLSLAIVTPAVIHIHNGWEAFSDPEFYMMLAVFCLMSLGLCLLPAAWSIYKHKPLPEETLSEEIFTLLGWENVADINLETLHKRRKKEWRRTEIPPNPLRKGTPFDHSGIRAGIFYY
;
A
#
# COMPACT_ATOMS: atom_id res chain seq x y z
N TYR A 1 13.08 -9.02 17.89
CA TYR A 1 11.69 -8.64 18.22
C TYR A 1 10.91 -9.90 18.59
N HIS A 2 10.39 -9.98 19.83
CA HIS A 2 9.59 -11.10 20.27
C HIS A 2 8.14 -10.86 19.86
N TRP A 3 7.76 -11.36 18.68
CA TRP A 3 6.36 -11.35 18.22
C TRP A 3 5.64 -12.65 18.61
N CYS A 4 6.37 -13.78 18.63
CA CYS A 4 5.88 -15.06 19.16
C CYS A 4 6.43 -15.27 20.55
N TYR A 5 5.58 -15.73 21.46
CA TYR A 5 5.92 -16.10 22.83
C TYR A 5 5.79 -17.61 23.01
N GLU A 6 6.54 -18.14 23.94
CA GLU A 6 6.48 -19.55 24.29
C GLU A 6 5.09 -19.94 24.80
N GLY A 7 4.51 -20.99 24.21
CA GLY A 7 3.16 -21.45 24.55
C GLY A 7 2.03 -20.87 23.69
N GLU A 8 2.31 -19.97 22.75
CA GLU A 8 1.29 -19.48 21.80
C GLU A 8 1.10 -20.46 20.64
N GLU A 9 -0.16 -20.67 20.25
CA GLU A 9 -0.50 -21.42 19.04
C GLU A 9 -0.31 -20.54 17.80
N VAL A 10 0.44 -21.06 16.83
CA VAL A 10 0.72 -20.38 15.57
C VAL A 10 0.57 -21.35 14.39
N GLU A 11 0.06 -20.85 13.30
CA GLU A 11 0.00 -21.57 12.02
C GLU A 11 1.21 -21.17 11.17
N LEU A 12 1.99 -22.15 10.75
CA LEU A 12 3.16 -21.94 9.92
C LEU A 12 2.85 -22.32 8.47
N LEU A 13 3.04 -21.38 7.55
CA LEU A 13 3.04 -21.67 6.12
C LEU A 13 4.49 -21.82 5.67
N ALA A 14 4.88 -23.07 5.41
CA ALA A 14 6.23 -23.40 5.03
C ALA A 14 6.23 -24.39 3.84
N ALA A 15 7.27 -24.31 3.02
CA ALA A 15 7.53 -25.31 1.98
C ALA A 15 8.84 -26.04 2.26
N PRO A 16 8.92 -27.34 1.97
CA PRO A 16 10.16 -28.09 2.09
C PRO A 16 11.18 -27.65 1.03
N VAL A 17 12.39 -27.37 1.45
CA VAL A 17 13.53 -27.05 0.59
C VAL A 17 14.70 -27.96 1.00
N GLY A 18 14.82 -29.09 0.31
CA GLY A 18 15.77 -30.14 0.68
C GLY A 18 15.39 -30.81 2.01
N GLU A 19 16.28 -30.75 2.99
CA GLU A 19 16.05 -31.26 4.36
C GLU A 19 15.46 -30.21 5.33
N GLU A 20 15.29 -28.97 4.88
CA GLU A 20 14.82 -27.85 5.69
C GLU A 20 13.44 -27.36 5.25
N TYR A 21 12.79 -26.55 6.08
CA TYR A 21 11.54 -25.88 5.77
C TYR A 21 11.77 -24.38 5.65
N LEU A 22 11.40 -23.81 4.51
CA LEU A 22 11.37 -22.37 4.33
C LEU A 22 10.00 -21.83 4.76
N VAL A 23 9.98 -21.02 5.81
CA VAL A 23 8.76 -20.40 6.34
C VAL A 23 8.47 -19.11 5.58
N TYR A 24 7.31 -19.05 4.92
CA TYR A 24 6.83 -17.91 4.17
C TYR A 24 5.93 -16.99 4.98
N ALA A 25 5.13 -17.57 5.88
CA ALA A 25 4.27 -16.79 6.77
C ALA A 25 4.07 -17.51 8.10
N ILE A 26 3.86 -16.72 9.13
CA ILE A 26 3.44 -17.15 10.47
C ILE A 26 2.14 -16.44 10.79
N HIS A 27 1.09 -17.18 11.04
CA HIS A 27 -0.24 -16.65 11.30
C HIS A 27 -0.66 -16.94 12.74
N LYS A 28 -1.22 -15.92 13.41
CA LYS A 28 -1.83 -16.02 14.72
C LYS A 28 -3.31 -15.69 14.60
N PRO A 29 -4.19 -16.68 14.49
CA PRO A 29 -5.62 -16.45 14.29
C PRO A 29 -6.26 -15.73 15.49
N GLU A 30 -5.88 -16.06 16.71
CA GLU A 30 -6.42 -15.43 17.92
C GLU A 30 -6.16 -13.92 17.98
N GLU A 31 -4.98 -13.48 17.55
CA GLU A 31 -4.61 -12.06 17.52
C GLU A 31 -4.98 -11.36 16.20
N GLN A 32 -5.51 -12.09 15.23
CA GLN A 32 -5.74 -11.62 13.89
C GLN A 32 -4.48 -10.93 13.33
N SER A 33 -3.34 -11.60 13.44
CA SER A 33 -2.06 -11.09 13.00
C SER A 33 -1.30 -12.10 12.17
N VAL A 34 -0.54 -11.59 11.22
CA VAL A 34 0.29 -12.40 10.31
C VAL A 34 1.65 -11.76 10.14
N CYS A 35 2.70 -12.57 10.22
CA CYS A 35 4.06 -12.20 9.85
C CYS A 35 4.36 -12.81 8.48
N MET A 36 4.79 -12.01 7.54
CA MET A 36 5.02 -12.43 6.15
C MET A 36 6.44 -12.12 5.69
N THR A 37 6.88 -12.88 4.70
CA THR A 37 8.12 -12.59 3.98
C THR A 37 8.12 -11.14 3.49
N PRO A 38 9.24 -10.40 3.61
CA PRO A 38 9.33 -9.03 3.13
C PRO A 38 8.88 -8.87 1.68
N GLY A 39 8.06 -7.86 1.41
CA GLY A 39 7.49 -7.63 0.09
C GLY A 39 6.12 -8.29 -0.15
N CYS A 40 5.80 -9.38 0.56
CA CYS A 40 4.57 -10.14 0.39
C CYS A 40 3.42 -9.58 1.25
N TYR A 41 2.85 -8.45 0.87
CA TYR A 41 1.74 -7.83 1.63
C TYR A 41 0.62 -7.29 0.77
N ARG A 42 0.67 -7.51 -0.55
CA ARG A 42 -0.34 -7.03 -1.51
C ARG A 42 -0.67 -8.09 -2.55
N GLY A 43 -1.95 -8.22 -2.89
CA GLY A 43 -2.39 -8.94 -4.08
C GLY A 43 -2.19 -8.12 -5.35
N LYS A 44 -2.22 -8.76 -6.50
CA LYS A 44 -1.92 -8.19 -7.84
C LYS A 44 -2.76 -6.97 -8.19
N ASN A 45 -4.05 -6.98 -7.87
CA ASN A 45 -4.94 -5.85 -8.17
C ASN A 45 -4.58 -4.61 -7.35
N GLN A 46 -4.19 -4.79 -6.09
CA GLN A 46 -3.77 -3.68 -5.24
C GLN A 46 -2.42 -3.08 -5.67
N ALA A 47 -1.51 -3.92 -6.14
CA ALA A 47 -0.24 -3.46 -6.70
C ALA A 47 -0.48 -2.62 -7.97
N ARG A 48 -1.34 -3.08 -8.89
CA ARG A 48 -1.76 -2.30 -10.06
C ARG A 48 -2.40 -0.96 -9.70
N ARG A 49 -3.32 -0.96 -8.73
CA ARG A 49 -3.95 0.29 -8.24
C ARG A 49 -2.93 1.25 -7.63
N ALA A 50 -1.93 0.75 -6.93
CA ALA A 50 -0.85 1.56 -6.38
C ALA A 50 0.01 2.20 -7.48
N ALA A 51 0.33 1.45 -8.53
CA ALA A 51 1.08 1.93 -9.69
C ALA A 51 0.40 3.11 -10.41
N VAL A 52 -0.94 3.17 -10.41
CA VAL A 52 -1.70 4.28 -10.99
C VAL A 52 -1.83 5.47 -10.04
N ARG A 53 -2.03 5.21 -8.76
CA ARG A 53 -2.26 6.27 -7.77
C ARG A 53 -1.08 7.21 -7.59
N ILE A 54 0.15 6.70 -7.71
CA ILE A 54 1.37 7.51 -7.54
C ILE A 54 1.48 8.56 -8.66
N PRO A 55 1.42 8.21 -9.97
CA PRO A 55 1.45 9.19 -11.05
C PRO A 55 0.31 10.21 -10.96
N LEU A 56 -0.91 9.77 -10.62
CA LEU A 56 -2.05 10.69 -10.46
C LEU A 56 -1.83 11.70 -9.32
N ARG A 57 -1.24 11.28 -8.21
CA ARG A 57 -0.90 12.21 -7.11
C ARG A 57 0.17 13.21 -7.54
N VAL A 58 1.19 12.75 -8.25
CA VAL A 58 2.26 13.64 -8.78
C VAL A 58 1.64 14.64 -9.75
N CYS A 59 0.75 14.22 -10.66
CA CYS A 59 0.03 15.10 -11.57
C CYS A 59 -0.79 16.15 -10.82
N TYR A 60 -1.57 15.74 -9.83
CA TYR A 60 -2.36 16.65 -9.01
C TYR A 60 -1.49 17.69 -8.28
N LEU A 61 -0.38 17.25 -7.68
CA LEU A 61 0.55 18.14 -6.98
C LEU A 61 1.23 19.11 -7.96
N SER A 62 1.64 18.66 -9.15
CA SER A 62 2.23 19.53 -10.15
C SER A 62 1.26 20.61 -10.63
N LEU A 63 0.00 20.25 -10.90
CA LEU A 63 -1.05 21.21 -11.25
C LEU A 63 -1.31 22.21 -10.10
N ALA A 64 -1.36 21.74 -8.86
CA ALA A 64 -1.59 22.61 -7.70
C ALA A 64 -0.46 23.63 -7.46
N ILE A 65 0.78 23.33 -7.87
CA ILE A 65 1.92 24.24 -7.75
C ILE A 65 2.01 25.17 -8.96
N VAL A 66 1.86 24.61 -10.17
CA VAL A 66 2.10 25.38 -11.40
C VAL A 66 0.94 26.34 -11.69
N THR A 67 -0.31 25.96 -11.41
CA THR A 67 -1.45 26.86 -11.66
C THR A 67 -1.31 28.21 -10.96
N PRO A 68 -1.03 28.30 -9.65
CA PRO A 68 -0.80 29.59 -8.98
C PRO A 68 0.42 30.35 -9.52
N ALA A 69 1.50 29.63 -9.90
CA ALA A 69 2.68 30.27 -10.47
C ALA A 69 2.38 30.91 -11.82
N VAL A 70 1.62 30.26 -12.68
CA VAL A 70 1.20 30.81 -13.98
C VAL A 70 0.28 32.03 -13.78
N ILE A 71 -0.67 31.96 -12.86
CA ILE A 71 -1.53 33.11 -12.51
C ILE A 71 -0.69 34.29 -12.02
N HIS A 72 0.30 34.04 -11.18
CA HIS A 72 1.17 35.10 -10.66
C HIS A 72 2.02 35.78 -11.76
N ILE A 73 2.55 34.99 -12.70
CA ILE A 73 3.35 35.50 -13.82
C ILE A 73 2.51 36.33 -14.79
N HIS A 74 1.24 36.00 -14.98
CA HIS A 74 0.30 36.72 -15.86
C HIS A 74 -0.47 37.84 -15.16
N ASN A 75 0.20 38.65 -14.34
CA ASN A 75 -0.39 39.81 -13.65
C ASN A 75 -1.51 39.50 -12.66
N GLY A 76 -1.49 38.33 -12.04
CA GLY A 76 -2.42 37.97 -11.00
C GLY A 76 -3.85 37.73 -11.49
N TRP A 77 -4.84 38.31 -10.82
CA TRP A 77 -6.26 38.08 -11.13
C TRP A 77 -6.73 38.63 -12.48
N GLU A 78 -6.00 39.57 -13.09
CA GLU A 78 -6.32 40.11 -14.41
C GLU A 78 -6.14 39.08 -15.53
N ALA A 79 -5.28 38.04 -15.30
CA ALA A 79 -5.09 36.93 -16.22
C ALA A 79 -6.40 36.20 -16.58
N PHE A 80 -7.36 36.17 -15.66
CA PHE A 80 -8.68 35.52 -15.90
C PHE A 80 -9.56 36.25 -16.92
N SER A 81 -9.20 37.46 -17.32
CA SER A 81 -9.89 38.20 -18.40
C SER A 81 -9.32 37.93 -19.77
N ASP A 82 -8.17 37.24 -19.85
CA ASP A 82 -7.46 37.01 -21.10
C ASP A 82 -7.78 35.59 -21.66
N PRO A 83 -8.36 35.49 -22.86
CA PRO A 83 -8.64 34.21 -23.50
C PRO A 83 -7.36 33.41 -23.83
N GLU A 84 -6.21 34.07 -24.06
CA GLU A 84 -4.93 33.39 -24.32
C GLU A 84 -4.44 32.65 -23.07
N PHE A 85 -4.70 33.18 -21.90
CA PHE A 85 -4.41 32.53 -20.61
C PHE A 85 -5.10 31.17 -20.50
N TYR A 86 -6.38 31.09 -20.84
CA TYR A 86 -7.13 29.82 -20.76
C TYR A 86 -6.62 28.79 -21.75
N MET A 87 -6.24 29.22 -22.96
CA MET A 87 -5.66 28.32 -23.97
C MET A 87 -4.32 27.76 -23.48
N MET A 88 -3.45 28.60 -22.93
CA MET A 88 -2.16 28.19 -22.38
C MET A 88 -2.31 27.25 -21.18
N LEU A 89 -3.25 27.54 -20.28
CA LEU A 89 -3.58 26.70 -19.15
C LEU A 89 -4.10 25.34 -19.58
N ALA A 90 -4.97 25.30 -20.60
CA ALA A 90 -5.50 24.05 -21.15
C ALA A 90 -4.40 23.19 -21.77
N VAL A 91 -3.51 23.79 -22.57
CA VAL A 91 -2.36 23.07 -23.16
C VAL A 91 -1.45 22.51 -22.08
N PHE A 92 -1.17 23.30 -21.05
CA PHE A 92 -0.36 22.86 -19.92
C PHE A 92 -1.01 21.70 -19.15
N CYS A 93 -2.31 21.77 -18.88
CA CYS A 93 -3.06 20.68 -18.23
C CYS A 93 -3.04 19.40 -19.08
N LEU A 94 -3.25 19.51 -20.40
CA LEU A 94 -3.20 18.36 -21.31
C LEU A 94 -1.82 17.72 -21.36
N MET A 95 -0.76 18.53 -21.42
CA MET A 95 0.62 18.03 -21.41
C MET A 95 0.95 17.32 -20.08
N SER A 96 0.60 17.94 -18.96
CA SER A 96 0.81 17.35 -17.64
C SER A 96 0.04 16.03 -17.47
N LEU A 97 -1.19 15.99 -17.93
CA LEU A 97 -2.01 14.79 -17.93
C LEU A 97 -1.40 13.69 -18.81
N GLY A 98 -0.96 14.02 -20.01
CA GLY A 98 -0.31 13.09 -20.93
C GLY A 98 0.98 12.51 -20.34
N LEU A 99 1.85 13.36 -19.80
CA LEU A 99 3.11 12.95 -19.16
C LEU A 99 2.88 12.00 -17.94
N CYS A 100 1.78 12.13 -17.25
CA CYS A 100 1.47 11.27 -16.09
C CYS A 100 0.68 10.01 -16.47
N LEU A 101 -0.28 10.13 -17.38
CA LEU A 101 -1.15 9.00 -17.76
C LEU A 101 -0.48 8.01 -18.70
N LEU A 102 0.37 8.45 -19.63
CA LEU A 102 1.05 7.55 -20.55
C LEU A 102 1.99 6.55 -19.83
N PRO A 103 2.88 6.97 -18.91
CA PRO A 103 3.69 6.04 -18.13
C PRO A 103 2.84 5.13 -17.22
N ALA A 104 1.75 5.66 -16.65
CA ALA A 104 0.83 4.88 -15.84
C ALA A 104 0.14 3.78 -16.66
N ALA A 105 -0.40 4.14 -17.83
CA ALA A 105 -1.03 3.18 -18.75
C ALA A 105 -0.02 2.13 -19.25
N TRP A 106 1.21 2.57 -19.59
CA TRP A 106 2.28 1.68 -19.99
C TRP A 106 2.69 0.71 -18.85
N SER A 107 2.77 1.23 -17.63
CA SER A 107 3.06 0.42 -16.44
C SER A 107 1.99 -0.64 -16.22
N ILE A 108 0.71 -0.31 -16.38
CA ILE A 108 -0.41 -1.26 -16.26
C ILE A 108 -0.35 -2.31 -17.37
N TYR A 109 -0.12 -1.88 -18.60
CA TYR A 109 -0.09 -2.75 -19.77
C TYR A 109 1.07 -3.75 -19.71
N LYS A 110 2.25 -3.30 -19.27
CA LYS A 110 3.45 -4.13 -19.13
C LYS A 110 3.62 -4.78 -17.76
N HIS A 111 2.71 -4.51 -16.81
CA HIS A 111 2.84 -5.06 -15.47
C HIS A 111 2.82 -6.58 -15.51
N LYS A 112 3.99 -7.16 -15.39
CA LYS A 112 4.12 -8.57 -15.04
C LYS A 112 4.03 -8.65 -13.52
N PRO A 113 3.18 -9.53 -12.97
CA PRO A 113 3.11 -9.69 -11.52
C PRO A 113 4.49 -10.04 -10.99
N LEU A 114 4.91 -9.33 -9.95
CA LEU A 114 6.15 -9.62 -9.27
C LEU A 114 6.05 -10.98 -8.56
N PRO A 115 7.16 -11.71 -8.39
CA PRO A 115 7.16 -12.97 -7.65
C PRO A 115 6.52 -12.84 -6.27
N GLU A 116 6.78 -11.71 -5.58
CA GLU A 116 6.25 -11.40 -4.26
C GLU A 116 4.72 -11.22 -4.27
N GLU A 117 4.14 -10.68 -5.35
CA GLU A 117 2.68 -10.53 -5.48
C GLU A 117 2.00 -11.89 -5.69
N THR A 118 2.63 -12.76 -6.48
CA THR A 118 2.14 -14.12 -6.70
C THR A 118 2.21 -14.93 -5.41
N LEU A 119 3.35 -14.88 -4.72
CA LEU A 119 3.53 -15.53 -3.43
C LEU A 119 2.55 -15.01 -2.38
N SER A 120 2.29 -13.70 -2.36
CA SER A 120 1.28 -13.12 -1.46
C SER A 120 -0.11 -13.72 -1.67
N GLU A 121 -0.55 -13.86 -2.94
CA GLU A 121 -1.85 -14.46 -3.26
C GLU A 121 -1.91 -15.94 -2.89
N GLU A 122 -0.83 -16.68 -3.08
CA GLU A 122 -0.74 -18.08 -2.65
C GLU A 122 -0.87 -18.20 -1.13
N ILE A 123 -0.14 -17.37 -0.37
CA ILE A 123 -0.22 -17.32 1.09
C ILE A 123 -1.65 -16.98 1.54
N PHE A 124 -2.28 -15.93 0.97
CA PHE A 124 -3.65 -15.55 1.32
C PHE A 124 -4.66 -16.65 0.99
N THR A 125 -4.46 -17.37 -0.11
CA THR A 125 -5.30 -18.52 -0.48
C THR A 125 -5.16 -19.66 0.53
N LEU A 126 -3.94 -19.98 0.96
CA LEU A 126 -3.68 -21.00 1.97
C LEU A 126 -4.25 -20.62 3.36
N LEU A 127 -4.29 -19.33 3.68
CA LEU A 127 -4.96 -18.81 4.88
C LEU A 127 -6.50 -18.80 4.76
N GLY A 128 -7.06 -19.23 3.63
CA GLY A 128 -8.50 -19.28 3.41
C GLY A 128 -9.15 -17.93 3.20
N TRP A 129 -8.38 -16.90 2.84
CA TRP A 129 -8.94 -15.57 2.62
C TRP A 129 -9.59 -15.45 1.24
N GLU A 130 -10.69 -14.72 1.20
CA GLU A 130 -11.39 -14.43 -0.06
C GLU A 130 -10.81 -13.19 -0.77
N ASN A 131 -11.01 -13.13 -2.09
CA ASN A 131 -10.60 -11.99 -2.93
C ASN A 131 -9.12 -11.60 -2.77
N VAL A 132 -8.24 -12.60 -2.72
CA VAL A 132 -6.81 -12.47 -2.45
C VAL A 132 -6.09 -11.41 -3.30
N ALA A 133 -6.52 -11.22 -4.56
CA ALA A 133 -5.95 -10.22 -5.46
C ALA A 133 -6.19 -8.76 -4.99
N ASP A 134 -7.23 -8.53 -4.21
CA ASP A 134 -7.62 -7.21 -3.70
C ASP A 134 -7.15 -6.95 -2.26
N ILE A 135 -6.48 -7.90 -1.63
CA ILE A 135 -5.96 -7.75 -0.26
C ILE A 135 -4.75 -6.80 -0.26
N ASN A 136 -4.74 -5.92 0.74
CA ASN A 136 -3.60 -5.09 1.08
C ASN A 136 -3.45 -5.03 2.59
N LEU A 137 -2.51 -5.81 3.11
CA LEU A 137 -2.26 -5.92 4.55
C LEU A 137 -1.87 -4.59 5.20
N GLU A 138 -1.16 -3.72 4.48
CA GLU A 138 -0.82 -2.39 5.00
C GLU A 138 -2.08 -1.55 5.28
N THR A 139 -3.08 -1.64 4.41
CA THR A 139 -4.34 -0.90 4.57
C THR A 139 -5.16 -1.48 5.72
N LEU A 140 -5.26 -2.81 5.81
CA LEU A 140 -5.93 -3.51 6.90
C LEU A 140 -5.27 -3.18 8.23
N HIS A 141 -3.94 -3.27 8.30
CA HIS A 141 -3.16 -2.94 9.48
C HIS A 141 -3.38 -1.47 9.96
N LYS A 142 -3.38 -0.51 9.04
CA LYS A 142 -3.65 0.89 9.37
C LYS A 142 -5.07 1.08 9.90
N ARG A 143 -6.04 0.37 9.32
CA ARG A 143 -7.43 0.37 9.77
C ARG A 143 -7.55 -0.20 11.17
N ARG A 144 -6.97 -1.38 11.41
CA ARG A 144 -6.97 -2.06 12.72
C ARG A 144 -6.31 -1.20 13.80
N LYS A 145 -5.16 -0.59 13.49
CA LYS A 145 -4.46 0.35 14.39
C LYS A 145 -5.33 1.56 14.76
N LYS A 146 -6.11 2.08 13.82
CA LYS A 146 -7.04 3.19 14.06
C LYS A 146 -8.23 2.77 14.92
N GLU A 147 -8.78 1.59 14.67
CA GLU A 147 -9.86 1.01 15.47
C GLU A 147 -9.39 0.73 16.90
N TRP A 148 -8.22 0.13 17.04
CA TRP A 148 -7.63 -0.14 18.36
C TRP A 148 -7.44 1.12 19.19
N ARG A 149 -6.95 2.21 18.62
CA ARG A 149 -6.82 3.51 19.31
C ARG A 149 -8.16 4.08 19.79
N ARG A 150 -9.27 3.68 19.18
CA ARG A 150 -10.62 4.16 19.55
C ARG A 150 -11.28 3.31 20.63
N THR A 151 -10.97 2.03 20.67
CA THR A 151 -11.68 1.06 21.49
C THR A 151 -10.94 0.69 22.77
N GLU A 152 -9.74 1.24 23.00
CA GLU A 152 -8.91 0.94 24.19
C GLU A 152 -8.80 -0.57 24.46
N ILE A 153 -8.60 -1.39 23.42
CA ILE A 153 -8.39 -2.81 23.57
C ILE A 153 -7.23 -3.03 24.54
N PRO A 154 -7.43 -3.78 25.64
CA PRO A 154 -6.38 -3.94 26.63
C PRO A 154 -5.12 -4.53 25.99
N PRO A 155 -3.94 -3.99 26.29
CA PRO A 155 -2.70 -4.53 25.80
C PRO A 155 -2.53 -5.95 26.29
N ASN A 156 -1.99 -6.84 25.45
CA ASN A 156 -1.63 -8.18 25.87
C ASN A 156 -0.65 -8.07 27.05
N PRO A 157 -0.95 -8.65 28.23
CA PRO A 157 -0.12 -8.51 29.43
C PRO A 157 1.30 -9.05 29.25
N LEU A 158 1.53 -9.91 28.25
CA LEU A 158 2.83 -10.46 27.92
C LEU A 158 3.69 -9.50 27.08
N ARG A 159 3.13 -8.39 26.60
CA ARG A 159 3.82 -7.41 25.76
C ARG A 159 4.06 -6.10 26.50
N LYS A 160 5.31 -5.64 26.49
CA LYS A 160 5.64 -4.27 26.85
C LYS A 160 5.29 -3.33 25.67
N GLY A 161 4.40 -2.37 25.88
CA GLY A 161 3.96 -1.42 24.86
C GLY A 161 2.70 -1.84 24.12
N THR A 162 2.39 -1.16 23.00
CA THR A 162 1.23 -1.49 22.18
C THR A 162 1.56 -2.60 21.17
N PRO A 163 0.58 -3.43 20.77
CA PRO A 163 0.80 -4.47 19.76
C PRO A 163 1.37 -3.93 18.44
N PHE A 164 1.20 -2.64 18.18
CA PHE A 164 1.59 -1.99 16.94
C PHE A 164 2.96 -1.32 16.94
N ASP A 165 3.67 -1.30 18.07
CA ASP A 165 4.95 -0.57 18.18
C ASP A 165 6.05 -1.16 17.30
N HIS A 166 6.00 -2.47 17.04
CA HIS A 166 6.97 -3.21 16.23
C HIS A 166 6.32 -3.93 15.05
N SER A 167 5.29 -3.35 14.45
CA SER A 167 4.53 -3.95 13.35
C SER A 167 4.51 -3.07 12.10
N GLY A 168 4.03 -3.59 10.99
CA GLY A 168 3.92 -2.92 9.70
C GLY A 168 4.93 -3.41 8.67
N ILE A 169 5.06 -2.70 7.55
CA ILE A 169 5.85 -3.14 6.38
C ILE A 169 7.30 -3.48 6.72
N ARG A 170 7.94 -2.69 7.58
CA ARG A 170 9.37 -2.89 7.93
C ARG A 170 9.60 -4.16 8.76
N ALA A 171 8.65 -4.52 9.59
CA ALA A 171 8.73 -5.71 10.44
C ALA A 171 8.11 -6.95 9.79
N GLY A 172 7.38 -6.79 8.67
CA GLY A 172 6.62 -7.87 8.04
C GLY A 172 5.42 -8.35 8.86
N ILE A 173 5.07 -7.68 9.96
CA ILE A 173 4.02 -8.07 10.88
C ILE A 173 2.81 -7.18 10.67
N PHE A 174 1.66 -7.79 10.35
CA PHE A 174 0.42 -7.09 10.05
C PHE A 174 -0.71 -7.61 10.95
N TYR A 175 -1.52 -6.69 11.47
CA TYR A 175 -2.80 -6.95 12.14
C TYR A 175 -3.92 -6.63 11.15
N TYR A 176 -4.98 -7.47 11.07
CA TYR A 176 -6.05 -7.36 10.08
C TYR A 176 -7.45 -7.50 10.71
#